data_2cb427e2971153d906cd3842807e72bd
#
_entry.id   2cb427e2971153d906cd3842807e72bd
#
_cell.length_a   1.000
_cell.length_b   1.000
_cell.length_c   1.000
_cell.angle_alpha   90.00
_cell.angle_beta   90.00
_cell.angle_gamma   90.00
#
_symmetry.space_group_name_H-M   'P 1'
#
loop_
_entity.id
_entity.type
_entity.pdbx_description
1 polymer ?
#
loop_
_entity_poly.entity_id
_entity_poly.type
_entity_poly.pdbx_seq_one_letter_code
_entity_poly.pdbx_strand_id
1 'polypeptide(L)'
;MHKDLEILIIGGGLAGLNAAIYSQSRGANVRVLESSDRPGGRVASDVIDGFICDRGFQLINANYPALKELNVIDEIDFQTAPRIIEIALDGQRRPIGDPRQSFLSVFDSASGSIFEKIALLKFIYGPKPKNQSLADALFRSGRTYERVLRPFLQGVFLTDPKNVDATYGQLILRSFVTGAIGIPKNGVGELANVLAKRVSNISYNVQVDRIVDKKVHTSEGVLTADKIVVATDATTATQLLGLPQIPKMAGCITWYHSVELNPSGTGRLVVDGQNRGPVINSLVISDISKNYAPSGFHLVSTTTGINTTESDVRRHLTLMWSVPTHDWQLVAKYEIPTALPVQNIGRPLSQNVKINDHLYVAGDHRTVPSQQGALFSGRLVSDLIFN
;
A
#
# COMPACT_ATOMS: atom_id res chain seq x y z
N MET A 1 22.92 -0.16 28.95
CA MET A 1 21.90 -1.18 28.61
C MET A 1 20.59 -0.72 29.22
N HIS A 2 19.56 -0.50 28.40
CA HIS A 2 18.25 0.02 28.84
C HIS A 2 17.30 -1.13 29.22
N LYS A 3 17.78 -2.12 29.99
CA LYS A 3 17.01 -3.34 30.34
C LYS A 3 15.72 -3.08 31.15
N ASP A 4 15.57 -1.90 31.73
CA ASP A 4 14.43 -1.54 32.58
C ASP A 4 13.46 -0.57 31.89
N LEU A 5 13.69 -0.21 30.59
CA LEU A 5 12.83 0.71 29.88
C LEU A 5 11.58 0.00 29.37
N GLU A 6 10.43 0.36 29.93
CA GLU A 6 9.12 -0.16 29.53
C GLU A 6 8.55 0.68 28.38
N ILE A 7 8.29 0.02 27.24
CA ILE A 7 7.68 0.67 26.06
C ILE A 7 6.36 -0.01 25.73
N LEU A 8 5.28 0.77 25.71
CA LEU A 8 3.97 0.33 25.28
C LEU A 8 3.68 0.87 23.88
N ILE A 9 3.39 -0.03 22.94
CA ILE A 9 3.07 0.31 21.55
C ILE A 9 1.61 -0.01 21.29
N ILE A 10 0.86 0.97 20.78
CA ILE A 10 -0.57 0.87 20.49
C ILE A 10 -0.74 0.73 18.98
N GLY A 11 -1.17 -0.45 18.53
CA GLY A 11 -1.33 -0.84 17.14
C GLY A 11 -0.26 -1.81 16.63
N GLY A 12 -0.69 -2.99 16.21
CA GLY A 12 0.13 -4.08 15.65
C GLY A 12 0.28 -4.01 14.10
N GLY A 13 0.13 -2.82 13.50
CA GLY A 13 0.43 -2.59 12.09
C GLY A 13 1.93 -2.55 11.81
N LEU A 14 2.34 -2.40 10.54
CA LEU A 14 3.77 -2.40 10.14
C LEU A 14 4.61 -1.38 10.93
N ALA A 15 4.05 -0.21 11.24
CA ALA A 15 4.74 0.82 12.00
C ALA A 15 5.00 0.39 13.45
N GLY A 16 3.98 -0.15 14.12
CA GLY A 16 4.09 -0.63 15.50
C GLY A 16 5.00 -1.85 15.64
N LEU A 17 4.84 -2.83 14.74
CA LEU A 17 5.71 -4.01 14.70
C LEU A 17 7.18 -3.61 14.52
N ASN A 18 7.46 -2.68 13.60
CA ASN A 18 8.83 -2.24 13.36
C ASN A 18 9.40 -1.43 14.53
N ALA A 19 8.59 -0.58 15.17
CA ALA A 19 8.99 0.11 16.41
C ALA A 19 9.32 -0.89 17.52
N ALA A 20 8.53 -1.96 17.65
CA ALA A 20 8.77 -3.02 18.63
C ALA A 20 10.09 -3.75 18.36
N ILE A 21 10.31 -4.21 17.13
CA ILE A 21 11.52 -4.95 16.73
C ILE A 21 12.79 -4.14 17.05
N TYR A 22 12.82 -2.85 16.62
CA TYR A 22 14.01 -2.01 16.87
C TYR A 22 14.18 -1.62 18.33
N SER A 23 13.09 -1.45 19.09
CA SER A 23 13.19 -1.14 20.53
C SER A 23 13.66 -2.35 21.34
N GLN A 24 13.16 -3.54 21.01
CA GLN A 24 13.63 -4.80 21.64
C GLN A 24 15.11 -5.06 21.36
N SER A 25 15.57 -4.81 20.12
CA SER A 25 16.99 -5.00 19.77
C SER A 25 17.94 -4.09 20.55
N ARG A 26 17.42 -2.99 21.13
CA ARG A 26 18.14 -2.07 22.03
C ARG A 26 17.98 -2.39 23.51
N GLY A 27 17.29 -3.48 23.84
CA GLY A 27 17.16 -4.01 25.18
C GLY A 27 15.97 -3.49 25.99
N ALA A 28 15.01 -2.79 25.37
CA ALA A 28 13.79 -2.40 26.06
C ALA A 28 12.83 -3.59 26.25
N ASN A 29 12.03 -3.52 27.32
CA ASN A 29 10.86 -4.38 27.48
C ASN A 29 9.69 -3.77 26.71
N VAL A 30 9.22 -4.45 25.67
CA VAL A 30 8.20 -3.92 24.75
C VAL A 30 6.95 -4.76 24.81
N ARG A 31 5.79 -4.11 24.94
CA ARG A 31 4.48 -4.72 24.77
C ARG A 31 3.71 -3.99 23.66
N VAL A 32 3.18 -4.76 22.71
CA VAL A 32 2.29 -4.25 21.66
C VAL A 32 0.85 -4.59 22.01
N LEU A 33 -0.05 -3.60 21.91
CA LEU A 33 -1.50 -3.76 22.04
C LEU A 33 -2.14 -3.64 20.67
N GLU A 34 -2.83 -4.68 20.23
CA GLU A 34 -3.57 -4.70 18.96
C GLU A 34 -5.05 -4.95 19.22
N SER A 35 -5.90 -4.10 18.64
CA SER A 35 -7.35 -4.18 18.84
C SER A 35 -8.02 -5.33 18.11
N SER A 36 -7.42 -5.82 17.03
CA SER A 36 -7.90 -6.98 16.28
C SER A 36 -7.30 -8.30 16.81
N ASP A 37 -7.77 -9.40 16.27
CA ASP A 37 -7.30 -10.76 16.56
C ASP A 37 -5.99 -11.15 15.85
N ARG A 38 -5.41 -10.24 15.06
CA ARG A 38 -4.25 -10.48 14.19
C ARG A 38 -3.36 -9.26 14.00
N PRO A 39 -2.08 -9.44 13.61
CA PRO A 39 -1.20 -8.32 13.27
C PRO A 39 -1.49 -7.78 11.86
N GLY A 40 -0.88 -6.64 11.54
CA GLY A 40 -0.76 -6.11 10.19
C GLY A 40 -1.64 -4.89 9.90
N GLY A 41 -2.72 -4.71 10.64
CA GLY A 41 -3.65 -3.62 10.37
C GLY A 41 -4.20 -3.68 8.94
N ARG A 42 -3.81 -2.75 8.07
CA ARG A 42 -4.18 -2.71 6.64
C ARG A 42 -3.48 -3.75 5.76
N VAL A 43 -2.38 -4.34 6.24
CA VAL A 43 -1.63 -5.40 5.51
C VAL A 43 -2.10 -6.75 6.02
N ALA A 44 -3.13 -7.28 5.39
CA ALA A 44 -3.82 -8.49 5.82
C ALA A 44 -4.47 -9.22 4.66
N SER A 45 -4.65 -10.53 4.83
CA SER A 45 -5.30 -11.42 3.88
C SER A 45 -6.29 -12.32 4.60
N ASP A 46 -7.39 -12.67 3.94
CA ASP A 46 -8.36 -13.66 4.38
C ASP A 46 -8.34 -14.86 3.43
N VAL A 47 -8.72 -16.02 3.91
CA VAL A 47 -8.96 -17.21 3.07
C VAL A 47 -10.46 -17.46 3.03
N ILE A 48 -11.06 -17.40 1.84
CA ILE A 48 -12.49 -17.57 1.60
C ILE A 48 -12.65 -18.65 0.53
N ASP A 49 -13.27 -19.76 0.87
CA ASP A 49 -13.49 -20.91 -0.03
C ASP A 49 -12.22 -21.36 -0.77
N GLY A 50 -11.06 -21.29 -0.10
CA GLY A 50 -9.76 -21.64 -0.65
C GLY A 50 -9.09 -20.55 -1.50
N PHE A 51 -9.74 -19.40 -1.70
CA PHE A 51 -9.15 -18.23 -2.32
C PHE A 51 -8.45 -17.35 -1.27
N ILE A 52 -7.27 -16.80 -1.61
CA ILE A 52 -6.60 -15.81 -0.79
C ILE A 52 -7.01 -14.40 -1.26
N CYS A 53 -7.65 -13.65 -0.38
CA CYS A 53 -8.16 -12.31 -0.65
C CYS A 53 -7.45 -11.30 0.26
N ASP A 54 -6.58 -10.48 -0.31
CA ASP A 54 -5.92 -9.41 0.43
C ASP A 54 -6.93 -8.30 0.76
N ARG A 55 -6.88 -7.75 1.96
CA ARG A 55 -7.74 -6.62 2.37
C ARG A 55 -7.24 -5.32 1.72
N GLY A 56 -7.60 -5.15 0.46
CA GLY A 56 -7.07 -4.13 -0.43
C GLY A 56 -5.92 -4.64 -1.29
N PHE A 57 -5.99 -4.41 -2.61
CA PHE A 57 -4.90 -4.80 -3.51
C PHE A 57 -3.61 -4.06 -3.16
N GLN A 58 -2.57 -4.81 -2.84
CA GLN A 58 -1.27 -4.27 -2.44
C GLN A 58 -0.14 -5.03 -3.13
N LEU A 59 0.84 -4.30 -3.63
CA LEU A 59 2.12 -4.84 -4.07
C LEU A 59 3.22 -4.44 -3.07
N ILE A 60 4.14 -5.35 -2.83
CA ILE A 60 5.34 -5.11 -2.03
C ILE A 60 6.48 -4.77 -2.97
N ASN A 61 7.26 -3.75 -2.64
CA ASN A 61 8.53 -3.49 -3.31
C ASN A 61 9.67 -4.07 -2.46
N ALA A 62 10.20 -5.23 -2.87
CA ALA A 62 11.30 -5.92 -2.18
C ALA A 62 12.57 -5.06 -2.04
N ASN A 63 12.71 -4.00 -2.84
CA ASN A 63 13.82 -3.06 -2.76
C ASN A 63 13.63 -1.92 -1.74
N TYR A 64 12.52 -1.89 -1.02
CA TYR A 64 12.35 -0.93 0.06
C TYR A 64 13.46 -1.06 1.11
N PRO A 65 14.16 0.04 1.47
CA PRO A 65 15.24 0.00 2.45
C PRO A 65 14.87 -0.69 3.76
N ALA A 66 13.70 -0.40 4.30
CA ALA A 66 13.24 -1.00 5.54
C ALA A 66 13.05 -2.53 5.45
N LEU A 67 12.55 -3.04 4.31
CA LEU A 67 12.41 -4.49 4.10
C LEU A 67 13.76 -5.19 3.95
N LYS A 68 14.74 -4.53 3.29
CA LYS A 68 16.10 -5.04 3.17
C LYS A 68 16.81 -5.10 4.52
N GLU A 69 16.68 -4.06 5.34
CA GLU A 69 17.26 -4.04 6.68
C GLU A 69 16.67 -5.11 7.60
N LEU A 70 15.36 -5.36 7.47
CA LEU A 70 14.68 -6.40 8.20
C LEU A 70 14.99 -7.80 7.65
N ASN A 71 15.53 -7.92 6.43
CA ASN A 71 15.81 -9.19 5.75
C ASN A 71 14.60 -10.14 5.77
N VAL A 72 13.41 -9.63 5.40
CA VAL A 72 12.14 -10.35 5.55
C VAL A 72 11.62 -10.93 4.23
N ILE A 73 12.17 -10.51 3.09
CA ILE A 73 11.67 -10.90 1.76
C ILE A 73 11.81 -12.39 1.50
N ASP A 74 12.90 -13.00 1.94
CA ASP A 74 13.14 -14.44 1.75
C ASP A 74 12.22 -15.30 2.64
N GLU A 75 11.70 -14.74 3.73
CA GLU A 75 10.81 -15.46 4.66
C GLU A 75 9.34 -15.50 4.19
N ILE A 76 8.97 -14.69 3.19
CA ILE A 76 7.58 -14.56 2.71
C ILE A 76 7.34 -15.23 1.35
N ASP A 77 8.23 -16.10 0.90
CA ASP A 77 8.12 -16.75 -0.43
C ASP A 77 7.70 -15.77 -1.54
N PHE A 78 8.48 -14.68 -1.69
CA PHE A 78 8.13 -13.54 -2.53
C PHE A 78 8.00 -13.91 -4.02
N GLN A 79 6.85 -13.64 -4.62
CA GLN A 79 6.55 -13.86 -6.03
C GLN A 79 6.62 -12.53 -6.79
N THR A 80 7.57 -12.42 -7.72
CA THR A 80 7.77 -11.19 -8.50
C THR A 80 6.68 -10.99 -9.54
N ALA A 81 6.02 -9.83 -9.54
CA ALA A 81 5.07 -9.43 -10.55
C ALA A 81 5.76 -8.93 -11.83
N PRO A 82 5.12 -9.04 -13.00
CA PRO A 82 5.63 -8.47 -14.25
C PRO A 82 5.84 -6.95 -14.14
N ARG A 83 6.93 -6.45 -14.74
CA ARG A 83 7.22 -5.00 -14.85
C ARG A 83 6.54 -4.34 -16.04
N ILE A 84 5.54 -5.01 -16.58
CA ILE A 84 4.74 -4.58 -17.71
C ILE A 84 3.31 -4.44 -17.21
N ILE A 85 2.68 -3.32 -17.51
CA ILE A 85 1.23 -3.12 -17.37
C ILE A 85 0.57 -3.26 -18.73
N GLU A 86 -0.71 -3.50 -18.76
CA GLU A 86 -1.51 -3.50 -19.98
C GLU A 86 -2.48 -2.32 -19.96
N ILE A 87 -2.59 -1.64 -21.09
CA ILE A 87 -3.60 -0.58 -21.28
C ILE A 87 -4.73 -1.14 -22.11
N ALA A 88 -5.94 -1.11 -21.55
CA ALA A 88 -7.14 -1.38 -22.31
C ALA A 88 -7.49 -0.13 -23.14
N LEU A 89 -7.38 -0.25 -24.47
CA LEU A 89 -7.57 0.83 -25.42
C LEU A 89 -8.19 0.26 -26.71
N ASP A 90 -9.31 0.83 -27.15
CA ASP A 90 -9.98 0.46 -28.40
C ASP A 90 -10.26 -1.05 -28.54
N GLY A 91 -10.72 -1.68 -27.46
CA GLY A 91 -11.02 -3.11 -27.40
C GLY A 91 -9.80 -4.04 -27.39
N GLN A 92 -8.60 -3.50 -27.27
CA GLN A 92 -7.35 -4.25 -27.20
C GLN A 92 -6.60 -3.98 -25.89
N ARG A 93 -5.85 -4.95 -25.40
CA ARG A 93 -4.90 -4.79 -24.31
C ARG A 93 -3.48 -4.65 -24.87
N ARG A 94 -2.85 -3.51 -24.65
CA ARG A 94 -1.52 -3.17 -25.16
C ARG A 94 -0.49 -3.18 -24.04
N PRO A 95 0.55 -4.04 -24.08
CA PRO A 95 1.58 -4.07 -23.07
C PRO A 95 2.47 -2.82 -23.12
N ILE A 96 2.72 -2.21 -21.96
CA ILE A 96 3.59 -1.05 -21.78
C ILE A 96 4.39 -1.23 -20.50
N GLY A 97 5.70 -0.97 -20.56
CA GLY A 97 6.52 -1.09 -19.37
C GLY A 97 8.02 -1.09 -19.66
N ASP A 98 8.76 -1.90 -18.92
CA ASP A 98 10.21 -1.95 -18.98
C ASP A 98 10.71 -2.33 -20.40
N PRO A 99 11.50 -1.47 -21.05
CA PRO A 99 12.05 -1.74 -22.39
C PRO A 99 12.84 -3.05 -22.49
N ARG A 100 13.39 -3.53 -21.36
CA ARG A 100 14.12 -4.80 -21.28
C ARG A 100 13.22 -6.02 -21.44
N GLN A 101 11.94 -5.89 -21.08
CA GLN A 101 10.91 -6.94 -21.19
C GLN A 101 10.01 -6.74 -22.41
N SER A 102 9.86 -5.51 -22.90
CA SER A 102 9.04 -5.19 -24.07
C SER A 102 9.63 -3.99 -24.83
N PHE A 103 10.70 -4.23 -25.61
CA PHE A 103 11.36 -3.18 -26.39
C PHE A 103 10.40 -2.49 -27.38
N LEU A 104 9.51 -3.24 -28.02
CA LEU A 104 8.54 -2.71 -28.98
C LEU A 104 7.53 -1.77 -28.32
N SER A 105 7.23 -1.91 -27.02
CA SER A 105 6.29 -1.03 -26.32
C SER A 105 6.78 0.42 -26.22
N VAL A 106 8.10 0.65 -26.33
CA VAL A 106 8.66 2.01 -26.35
C VAL A 106 8.22 2.77 -27.59
N PHE A 107 8.05 2.08 -28.70
CA PHE A 107 7.67 2.67 -30.00
C PHE A 107 6.16 2.65 -30.25
N ASP A 108 5.35 2.07 -29.33
CA ASP A 108 3.89 2.11 -29.47
C ASP A 108 3.38 3.53 -29.30
N SER A 109 2.95 4.14 -30.42
CA SER A 109 2.41 5.50 -30.46
C SER A 109 1.06 5.64 -29.75
N ALA A 110 0.34 4.54 -29.52
CA ALA A 110 -0.90 4.55 -28.75
C ALA A 110 -0.70 4.96 -27.29
N SER A 111 0.47 4.66 -26.74
CA SER A 111 0.89 5.07 -25.39
C SER A 111 1.51 6.46 -25.31
N GLY A 112 1.71 7.13 -26.45
CA GLY A 112 2.32 8.45 -26.57
C GLY A 112 3.56 8.47 -27.46
N SER A 113 3.97 9.67 -27.84
CA SER A 113 5.15 9.92 -28.67
C SER A 113 6.46 9.67 -27.89
N ILE A 114 7.57 9.50 -28.62
CA ILE A 114 8.89 9.37 -27.99
C ILE A 114 9.27 10.62 -27.17
N PHE A 115 8.86 11.81 -27.60
CA PHE A 115 9.12 13.06 -26.87
C PHE A 115 8.39 13.10 -25.54
N GLU A 116 7.15 12.60 -25.47
CA GLU A 116 6.36 12.50 -24.24
C GLU A 116 6.99 11.50 -23.27
N LYS A 117 7.53 10.38 -23.76
CA LYS A 117 8.27 9.39 -22.97
C LYS A 117 9.61 9.94 -22.44
N ILE A 118 10.33 10.73 -23.25
CA ILE A 118 11.54 11.46 -22.81
C ILE A 118 11.19 12.49 -21.74
N ALA A 119 10.05 13.20 -21.86
CA ALA A 119 9.61 14.14 -20.82
C ALA A 119 9.35 13.44 -19.49
N LEU A 120 8.75 12.24 -19.52
CA LEU A 120 8.57 11.41 -18.34
C LEU A 120 9.91 11.02 -17.69
N LEU A 121 10.89 10.57 -18.49
CA LEU A 121 12.22 10.22 -17.99
C LEU A 121 12.92 11.43 -17.36
N LYS A 122 12.81 12.61 -18.00
CA LYS A 122 13.32 13.87 -17.43
C LYS A 122 12.65 14.22 -16.10
N PHE A 123 11.37 13.96 -15.95
CA PHE A 123 10.69 14.13 -14.66
C PHE A 123 11.21 13.13 -13.62
N ILE A 124 11.28 11.84 -13.96
CA ILE A 124 11.72 10.80 -13.02
C ILE A 124 13.14 11.06 -12.52
N TYR A 125 14.08 11.37 -13.40
CA TYR A 125 15.51 11.51 -13.05
C TYR A 125 15.96 12.96 -12.83
N GLY A 126 15.09 13.91 -13.07
CA GLY A 126 15.38 15.34 -12.94
C GLY A 126 15.40 15.85 -11.49
N PRO A 127 15.56 17.18 -11.32
CA PRO A 127 15.55 17.81 -10.01
C PRO A 127 14.19 17.63 -9.31
N LYS A 128 14.18 17.77 -7.98
CA LYS A 128 12.94 17.72 -7.19
C LYS A 128 11.99 18.84 -7.63
N PRO A 129 10.73 18.52 -7.99
CA PRO A 129 9.72 19.54 -8.29
C PRO A 129 9.42 20.37 -7.03
N LYS A 130 8.92 21.60 -7.22
CA LYS A 130 8.61 22.49 -6.10
C LYS A 130 7.15 22.90 -6.15
N ASN A 131 6.41 22.66 -5.05
CA ASN A 131 5.06 23.16 -4.79
C ASN A 131 4.10 23.09 -5.99
N GLN A 132 4.01 21.94 -6.62
CA GLN A 132 3.08 21.72 -7.74
C GLN A 132 2.45 20.33 -7.64
N SER A 133 1.34 20.15 -8.33
CA SER A 133 0.70 18.83 -8.42
C SER A 133 1.52 17.88 -9.31
N LEU A 134 1.36 16.59 -9.08
CA LEU A 134 1.96 15.58 -9.94
C LEU A 134 1.41 15.65 -11.37
N ALA A 135 0.14 15.99 -11.54
CA ALA A 135 -0.47 16.19 -12.85
C ALA A 135 0.20 17.33 -13.62
N ASP A 136 0.42 18.48 -12.97
CA ASP A 136 1.11 19.63 -13.60
C ASP A 136 2.56 19.30 -13.94
N ALA A 137 3.26 18.59 -13.06
CA ALA A 137 4.65 18.18 -13.28
C ALA A 137 4.79 17.21 -14.49
N LEU A 138 3.76 16.38 -14.73
CA LEU A 138 3.71 15.41 -15.82
C LEU A 138 3.03 15.93 -17.10
N PHE A 139 2.56 17.18 -17.11
CA PHE A 139 1.82 17.76 -18.24
C PHE A 139 2.52 17.55 -19.59
N ARG A 140 3.84 17.72 -19.65
CA ARG A 140 4.63 17.53 -20.88
C ARG A 140 4.70 16.08 -21.37
N SER A 141 4.28 15.12 -20.55
CA SER A 141 4.18 13.72 -20.94
C SER A 141 2.88 13.38 -21.70
N GLY A 142 2.03 14.36 -21.96
CA GLY A 142 0.88 14.32 -22.88
C GLY A 142 0.07 13.03 -22.82
N ARG A 143 -0.05 12.31 -23.94
CA ARG A 143 -0.79 11.04 -24.02
C ARG A 143 -0.19 9.93 -23.15
N THR A 144 1.13 9.92 -22.94
CA THR A 144 1.77 8.99 -22.02
C THR A 144 1.25 9.21 -20.60
N TYR A 145 1.08 10.45 -20.16
CA TYR A 145 0.45 10.74 -18.89
C TYR A 145 -1.03 10.34 -18.87
N GLU A 146 -1.84 10.81 -19.80
CA GLU A 146 -3.30 10.61 -19.76
C GLU A 146 -3.72 9.14 -19.90
N ARG A 147 -3.09 8.39 -20.80
CA ARG A 147 -3.50 7.01 -21.11
C ARG A 147 -2.82 5.94 -20.27
N VAL A 148 -1.63 6.22 -19.75
CA VAL A 148 -0.80 5.23 -19.03
C VAL A 148 -0.65 5.60 -17.58
N LEU A 149 -0.01 6.78 -17.32
CA LEU A 149 0.41 7.12 -15.97
C LEU A 149 -0.74 7.53 -15.07
N ARG A 150 -1.67 8.34 -15.57
CA ARG A 150 -2.81 8.82 -14.78
C ARG A 150 -3.64 7.67 -14.22
N PRO A 151 -4.14 6.69 -15.01
CA PRO A 151 -4.90 5.58 -14.48
C PRO A 151 -4.04 4.67 -13.57
N PHE A 152 -2.77 4.44 -13.90
CA PHE A 152 -1.85 3.70 -13.06
C PHE A 152 -1.61 4.41 -11.70
N LEU A 153 -1.28 5.69 -11.70
CA LEU A 153 -1.01 6.47 -10.50
C LEU A 153 -2.26 6.70 -9.66
N GLN A 154 -3.44 6.76 -10.28
CA GLN A 154 -4.70 6.78 -9.55
C GLN A 154 -4.88 5.51 -8.71
N GLY A 155 -4.43 4.35 -9.19
CA GLY A 155 -4.39 3.12 -8.41
C GLY A 155 -3.35 3.14 -7.28
N VAL A 156 -2.21 3.79 -7.52
CA VAL A 156 -1.13 3.90 -6.52
C VAL A 156 -1.50 4.85 -5.38
N PHE A 157 -2.12 5.99 -5.69
CA PHE A 157 -2.45 7.05 -4.71
C PHE A 157 -3.90 7.01 -4.23
N LEU A 158 -4.75 6.20 -4.86
CA LEU A 158 -6.20 6.11 -4.62
C LEU A 158 -6.91 7.48 -4.73
N THR A 159 -6.31 8.40 -5.46
CA THR A 159 -6.82 9.73 -5.76
C THR A 159 -6.27 10.24 -7.09
N ASP A 160 -6.90 11.26 -7.65
CA ASP A 160 -6.40 11.90 -8.89
C ASP A 160 -5.02 12.50 -8.65
N PRO A 161 -4.01 12.28 -9.52
CA PRO A 161 -2.67 12.86 -9.41
C PRO A 161 -2.61 14.39 -9.28
N LYS A 162 -3.68 15.11 -9.64
CA LYS A 162 -3.80 16.57 -9.40
C LYS A 162 -3.83 16.95 -7.91
N ASN A 163 -4.20 16.01 -7.04
CA ASN A 163 -4.24 16.20 -5.60
C ASN A 163 -2.97 15.73 -4.90
N VAL A 164 -1.99 15.19 -5.64
CA VAL A 164 -0.77 14.60 -5.12
C VAL A 164 0.42 15.52 -5.33
N ASP A 165 1.26 15.67 -4.30
CA ASP A 165 2.52 16.42 -4.38
C ASP A 165 3.48 15.79 -5.40
N ALA A 166 4.05 16.61 -6.28
CA ALA A 166 4.93 16.13 -7.36
C ALA A 166 6.25 15.53 -6.84
N THR A 167 6.76 15.99 -5.70
CA THR A 167 7.99 15.43 -5.09
C THR A 167 7.73 14.01 -4.60
N TYR A 168 6.59 13.78 -3.98
CA TYR A 168 6.16 12.46 -3.56
C TYR A 168 5.92 11.54 -4.78
N GLY A 169 5.20 12.04 -5.80
CA GLY A 169 4.97 11.31 -7.04
C GLY A 169 6.26 10.90 -7.75
N GLN A 170 7.26 11.79 -7.79
CA GLN A 170 8.59 11.49 -8.35
C GLN A 170 9.29 10.38 -7.55
N LEU A 171 9.24 10.44 -6.22
CA LEU A 171 9.82 9.41 -5.34
C LEU A 171 9.20 8.03 -5.62
N ILE A 172 7.88 7.97 -5.74
CA ILE A 172 7.15 6.73 -6.02
C ILE A 172 7.49 6.19 -7.41
N LEU A 173 7.48 7.03 -8.44
CA LEU A 173 7.87 6.61 -9.80
C LEU A 173 9.30 6.07 -9.86
N ARG A 174 10.26 6.70 -9.16
CA ARG A 174 11.63 6.18 -9.02
C ARG A 174 11.65 4.80 -8.36
N SER A 175 10.85 4.60 -7.33
CA SER A 175 10.78 3.32 -6.62
C SER A 175 10.23 2.18 -7.50
N PHE A 176 9.30 2.47 -8.41
CA PHE A 176 8.81 1.49 -9.39
C PHE A 176 9.86 1.13 -10.45
N VAL A 177 10.61 2.13 -10.95
CA VAL A 177 11.65 1.87 -11.96
C VAL A 177 12.80 1.02 -11.41
N THR A 178 13.18 1.23 -10.15
CA THR A 178 14.30 0.52 -9.50
C THR A 178 13.85 -0.69 -8.67
N GLY A 179 12.56 -0.84 -8.42
CA GLY A 179 12.00 -1.82 -7.51
C GLY A 179 11.91 -3.24 -8.07
N ALA A 180 11.84 -4.21 -7.19
CA ALA A 180 11.33 -5.55 -7.45
C ALA A 180 9.93 -5.63 -6.82
N ILE A 181 8.90 -5.54 -7.67
CA ILE A 181 7.51 -5.47 -7.23
C ILE A 181 6.91 -6.87 -7.25
N GLY A 182 6.12 -7.23 -6.25
CA GLY A 182 5.47 -8.54 -6.19
C GLY A 182 4.57 -8.69 -4.98
N ILE A 183 4.22 -9.94 -4.69
CA ILE A 183 3.36 -10.34 -3.58
C ILE A 183 3.96 -11.55 -2.85
N PRO A 184 3.68 -11.77 -1.57
CA PRO A 184 3.96 -13.02 -0.91
C PRO A 184 3.12 -14.15 -1.52
N LYS A 185 3.64 -15.37 -1.50
CA LYS A 185 3.00 -16.54 -2.06
C LYS A 185 1.59 -16.81 -1.49
N ASN A 186 1.39 -16.56 -0.20
CA ASN A 186 0.16 -16.86 0.52
C ASN A 186 -0.56 -15.61 1.05
N GLY A 187 -0.45 -14.48 0.35
CA GLY A 187 -1.11 -13.24 0.71
C GLY A 187 -0.21 -12.21 1.38
N VAL A 188 -0.58 -10.93 1.21
CA VAL A 188 0.22 -9.82 1.75
C VAL A 188 0.33 -9.84 3.28
N GLY A 189 -0.63 -10.46 3.96
CA GLY A 189 -0.62 -10.65 5.42
C GLY A 189 0.58 -11.42 5.95
N GLU A 190 1.26 -12.24 5.12
CA GLU A 190 2.47 -12.96 5.52
C GLU A 190 3.58 -12.01 5.98
N LEU A 191 3.72 -10.83 5.35
CA LEU A 191 4.68 -9.82 5.79
C LEU A 191 4.47 -9.41 7.25
N ALA A 192 3.23 -9.13 7.62
CA ALA A 192 2.91 -8.76 9.00
C ALA A 192 3.10 -9.92 9.98
N ASN A 193 2.73 -11.14 9.57
CA ASN A 193 2.88 -12.34 10.38
C ASN A 193 4.36 -12.65 10.69
N VAL A 194 5.24 -12.52 9.69
CA VAL A 194 6.68 -12.72 9.88
C VAL A 194 7.26 -11.66 10.82
N LEU A 195 6.87 -10.40 10.68
CA LEU A 195 7.30 -9.33 11.58
C LEU A 195 6.78 -9.53 13.01
N ALA A 196 5.52 -9.96 13.17
CA ALA A 196 4.93 -10.21 14.48
C ALA A 196 5.64 -11.34 15.24
N LYS A 197 6.10 -12.38 14.55
CA LYS A 197 6.90 -13.48 15.17
C LYS A 197 8.22 -13.00 15.79
N ARG A 198 8.73 -11.83 15.37
CA ARG A 198 9.95 -11.22 15.91
C ARG A 198 9.68 -10.33 17.14
N VAL A 199 8.41 -10.10 17.47
CA VAL A 199 8.00 -9.32 18.63
C VAL A 199 7.66 -10.25 19.80
N SER A 200 8.31 -10.06 20.93
CA SER A 200 8.23 -10.98 22.09
C SER A 200 6.86 -10.95 22.79
N ASN A 201 6.16 -9.82 22.77
CA ASN A 201 4.92 -9.64 23.52
C ASN A 201 3.90 -8.81 22.73
N ILE A 202 2.88 -9.47 22.19
CA ILE A 202 1.74 -8.85 21.52
C ILE A 202 0.47 -9.31 22.21
N SER A 203 -0.36 -8.37 22.65
CA SER A 203 -1.70 -8.62 23.16
C SER A 203 -2.71 -8.25 22.09
N TYR A 204 -3.43 -9.25 21.58
CA TYR A 204 -4.53 -9.09 20.62
C TYR A 204 -5.86 -8.87 21.34
N ASN A 205 -6.84 -8.32 20.61
CA ASN A 205 -8.18 -7.98 21.10
C ASN A 205 -8.17 -6.97 22.27
N VAL A 206 -7.13 -6.13 22.34
CA VAL A 206 -6.98 -5.10 23.38
C VAL A 206 -7.18 -3.72 22.75
N GLN A 207 -8.36 -3.15 22.96
CA GLN A 207 -8.71 -1.80 22.53
C GLN A 207 -8.14 -0.78 23.51
N VAL A 208 -7.51 0.28 22.97
CA VAL A 208 -7.11 1.47 23.74
C VAL A 208 -8.12 2.58 23.52
N ASP A 209 -8.69 3.09 24.63
CA ASP A 209 -9.73 4.11 24.59
C ASP A 209 -9.17 5.52 24.72
N ARG A 210 -8.19 5.71 25.60
CA ARG A 210 -7.55 7.01 25.85
C ARG A 210 -6.18 6.89 26.52
N ILE A 211 -5.40 7.96 26.39
CA ILE A 211 -4.10 8.11 27.04
C ILE A 211 -4.18 9.34 27.93
N VAL A 212 -3.78 9.22 29.20
CA VAL A 212 -3.69 10.33 30.15
C VAL A 212 -2.30 10.27 30.80
N ASP A 213 -1.43 11.18 30.41
CA ASP A 213 -0.02 11.15 30.80
C ASP A 213 0.63 9.80 30.44
N LYS A 214 1.18 9.07 31.40
CA LYS A 214 1.76 7.73 31.19
C LYS A 214 0.78 6.58 31.38
N LYS A 215 -0.53 6.87 31.54
CA LYS A 215 -1.58 5.86 31.75
C LYS A 215 -2.34 5.62 30.45
N VAL A 216 -2.37 4.36 30.03
CA VAL A 216 -3.12 3.91 28.85
C VAL A 216 -4.34 3.13 29.34
N HIS A 217 -5.51 3.66 29.08
CA HIS A 217 -6.78 3.01 29.39
C HIS A 217 -7.19 2.08 28.26
N THR A 218 -7.42 0.84 28.59
CA THR A 218 -7.76 -0.23 27.65
C THR A 218 -9.03 -0.95 28.07
N SER A 219 -9.56 -1.78 27.17
CA SER A 219 -10.68 -2.68 27.46
C SER A 219 -10.41 -3.65 28.62
N GLU A 220 -9.14 -3.90 28.96
CA GLU A 220 -8.74 -4.84 30.02
C GLU A 220 -8.28 -4.14 31.31
N GLY A 221 -8.25 -2.80 31.35
CA GLY A 221 -7.82 -2.03 32.50
C GLY A 221 -6.82 -0.93 32.13
N VAL A 222 -6.06 -0.46 33.13
CA VAL A 222 -5.10 0.64 32.95
C VAL A 222 -3.69 0.11 32.99
N LEU A 223 -2.92 0.40 31.96
CA LEU A 223 -1.48 0.09 31.84
C LEU A 223 -0.65 1.37 31.99
N THR A 224 0.60 1.21 32.42
CA THR A 224 1.58 2.29 32.51
C THR A 224 2.87 1.87 31.81
N ALA A 225 3.58 2.83 31.22
CA ALA A 225 4.89 2.62 30.61
C ALA A 225 5.75 3.88 30.69
N ASP A 226 7.07 3.73 30.56
CA ASP A 226 7.99 4.88 30.48
C ASP A 226 7.83 5.63 29.18
N LYS A 227 7.61 4.89 28.09
CA LYS A 227 7.38 5.41 26.75
C LYS A 227 6.14 4.77 26.14
N ILE A 228 5.35 5.59 25.45
CA ILE A 228 4.14 5.16 24.74
C ILE A 228 4.28 5.55 23.27
N VAL A 229 4.05 4.60 22.38
CA VAL A 229 4.07 4.80 20.93
C VAL A 229 2.68 4.54 20.37
N VAL A 230 2.04 5.55 19.82
CA VAL A 230 0.76 5.40 19.10
C VAL A 230 1.05 5.11 17.64
N ALA A 231 0.82 3.85 17.22
CA ALA A 231 1.11 3.33 15.90
C ALA A 231 -0.17 2.82 15.17
N THR A 232 -1.30 3.43 15.49
CA THR A 232 -2.62 3.13 14.90
C THR A 232 -2.79 3.83 13.54
N ASP A 233 -3.95 3.67 12.93
CA ASP A 233 -4.35 4.49 11.78
C ASP A 233 -4.39 5.99 12.12
N ALA A 234 -4.39 6.83 11.08
CA ALA A 234 -4.31 8.28 11.24
C ALA A 234 -5.45 8.89 12.05
N THR A 235 -6.66 8.37 11.93
CA THR A 235 -7.84 8.87 12.62
C THR A 235 -7.75 8.56 14.11
N THR A 236 -7.52 7.30 14.45
CA THR A 236 -7.35 6.83 15.83
C THR A 236 -6.16 7.51 16.51
N ALA A 237 -5.00 7.62 15.81
CA ALA A 237 -3.84 8.33 16.35
C ALA A 237 -4.15 9.80 16.66
N THR A 238 -4.89 10.48 15.78
CA THR A 238 -5.29 11.87 15.98
C THR A 238 -6.21 12.02 17.20
N GLN A 239 -7.15 11.12 17.38
CA GLN A 239 -8.08 11.13 18.53
C GLN A 239 -7.35 10.84 19.85
N LEU A 240 -6.53 9.79 19.90
CA LEU A 240 -5.79 9.42 21.12
C LEU A 240 -4.78 10.47 21.57
N LEU A 241 -4.21 11.22 20.62
CA LEU A 241 -3.17 12.20 20.88
C LEU A 241 -3.68 13.65 20.91
N GLY A 242 -4.96 13.89 20.63
CA GLY A 242 -5.51 15.24 20.51
C GLY A 242 -4.81 16.08 19.43
N LEU A 243 -4.40 15.48 18.31
CA LEU A 243 -3.73 16.21 17.24
C LEU A 243 -4.71 17.16 16.53
N PRO A 244 -4.22 18.31 16.02
CA PRO A 244 -5.11 19.39 15.55
C PRO A 244 -5.86 19.03 14.27
N GLN A 245 -5.39 18.05 13.50
CA GLN A 245 -5.98 17.70 12.21
C GLN A 245 -5.83 16.23 11.87
N ILE A 246 -6.92 15.59 11.45
CA ILE A 246 -6.91 14.29 10.81
C ILE A 246 -6.41 14.48 9.36
N PRO A 247 -5.39 13.74 8.90
CA PRO A 247 -4.97 13.79 7.51
C PRO A 247 -6.12 13.38 6.58
N LYS A 248 -6.21 14.03 5.42
CA LYS A 248 -7.13 13.58 4.37
C LYS A 248 -6.76 12.14 3.96
N MET A 249 -7.74 11.25 3.99
CA MET A 249 -7.57 9.86 3.59
C MET A 249 -8.21 9.62 2.22
N ALA A 250 -7.59 8.77 1.43
CA ALA A 250 -8.15 8.19 0.21
C ALA A 250 -8.70 6.81 0.52
N GLY A 251 -9.81 6.46 -0.13
CA GLY A 251 -10.45 5.15 0.03
C GLY A 251 -10.59 4.41 -1.29
N CYS A 252 -10.81 3.11 -1.21
CA CYS A 252 -11.07 2.23 -2.36
C CYS A 252 -11.99 1.08 -1.98
N ILE A 253 -12.48 0.39 -3.02
CA ILE A 253 -13.09 -0.92 -2.88
C ILE A 253 -12.23 -1.89 -3.68
N THR A 254 -11.89 -3.03 -3.08
CA THR A 254 -11.26 -4.15 -3.80
C THR A 254 -12.27 -5.27 -3.94
N TRP A 255 -12.42 -5.73 -5.16
CA TRP A 255 -13.32 -6.81 -5.57
C TRP A 255 -12.49 -8.01 -5.99
N TYR A 256 -12.89 -9.19 -5.55
CA TYR A 256 -12.31 -10.46 -5.96
C TYR A 256 -13.35 -11.29 -6.67
N HIS A 257 -13.09 -11.62 -7.94
CA HIS A 257 -13.95 -12.51 -8.72
C HIS A 257 -13.19 -13.78 -9.08
N SER A 258 -13.81 -14.93 -8.88
CA SER A 258 -13.30 -16.20 -9.39
C SER A 258 -13.79 -16.45 -10.81
N VAL A 259 -12.94 -17.07 -11.62
CA VAL A 259 -13.21 -17.44 -13.01
C VAL A 259 -12.58 -18.79 -13.32
N GLU A 260 -13.24 -19.59 -14.15
CA GLU A 260 -12.69 -20.87 -14.62
C GLU A 260 -11.75 -20.68 -15.81
N LEU A 261 -12.12 -19.79 -16.74
CA LEU A 261 -11.28 -19.46 -17.89
C LEU A 261 -10.45 -18.20 -17.59
N ASN A 262 -9.12 -18.37 -17.60
CA ASN A 262 -8.20 -17.27 -17.35
C ASN A 262 -8.29 -16.21 -18.46
N PRO A 263 -8.69 -14.96 -18.15
CA PRO A 263 -8.78 -13.91 -19.17
C PRO A 263 -7.41 -13.33 -19.60
N SER A 264 -6.32 -13.70 -18.95
CA SER A 264 -4.99 -13.11 -19.16
C SER A 264 -3.86 -14.13 -19.32
N GLY A 265 -3.56 -14.90 -18.26
CA GLY A 265 -2.39 -15.80 -18.21
C GLY A 265 -1.05 -15.06 -18.02
N THR A 266 -1.06 -13.75 -17.70
CA THR A 266 0.18 -12.94 -17.67
C THR A 266 0.51 -12.32 -16.30
N GLY A 267 -0.44 -12.24 -15.38
CA GLY A 267 -0.28 -11.55 -14.11
C GLY A 267 -0.02 -10.04 -14.22
N ARG A 268 -0.23 -9.46 -15.41
CA ARG A 268 -0.03 -8.03 -15.67
C ARG A 268 -1.20 -7.22 -15.14
N LEU A 269 -0.87 -6.06 -14.58
CA LEU A 269 -1.88 -5.08 -14.16
C LEU A 269 -2.50 -4.41 -15.39
N VAL A 270 -3.82 -4.43 -15.50
CA VAL A 270 -4.59 -3.79 -16.57
C VAL A 270 -5.17 -2.48 -16.04
N VAL A 271 -4.98 -1.40 -16.79
CA VAL A 271 -5.59 -0.08 -16.55
C VAL A 271 -6.40 0.36 -17.77
N ASP A 272 -7.43 1.17 -17.57
CA ASP A 272 -8.22 1.72 -18.67
C ASP A 272 -7.62 3.03 -19.22
N GLY A 273 -7.06 2.99 -20.42
CA GLY A 273 -6.50 4.15 -21.10
C GLY A 273 -7.54 5.15 -21.64
N GLN A 274 -8.83 4.85 -21.50
CA GLN A 274 -9.95 5.68 -22.01
C GLN A 274 -10.87 6.20 -20.91
N ASN A 275 -10.64 5.80 -19.65
CA ASN A 275 -11.43 6.24 -18.49
C ASN A 275 -12.95 6.00 -18.66
N ARG A 276 -13.33 4.77 -19.09
CA ARG A 276 -14.71 4.42 -19.48
C ARG A 276 -15.60 3.98 -18.32
N GLY A 277 -15.06 3.86 -17.11
CA GLY A 277 -15.83 3.40 -15.95
C GLY A 277 -15.06 3.49 -14.63
N PRO A 278 -15.61 2.90 -13.55
CA PRO A 278 -15.11 3.09 -12.18
C PRO A 278 -13.89 2.24 -11.83
N VAL A 279 -13.52 1.25 -12.65
CA VAL A 279 -12.36 0.38 -12.37
C VAL A 279 -11.08 1.17 -12.58
N ILE A 280 -10.27 1.23 -11.53
CA ILE A 280 -8.98 1.91 -11.55
C ILE A 280 -7.91 0.96 -12.11
N ASN A 281 -7.88 -0.28 -11.64
CA ASN A 281 -7.02 -1.32 -12.14
C ASN A 281 -7.63 -2.71 -11.90
N SER A 282 -7.17 -3.69 -12.65
CA SER A 282 -7.54 -5.10 -12.50
C SER A 282 -6.39 -6.01 -12.93
N LEU A 283 -6.26 -7.18 -12.30
CA LEU A 283 -5.31 -8.22 -12.72
C LEU A 283 -5.79 -9.60 -12.28
N VAL A 284 -5.30 -10.63 -12.93
CA VAL A 284 -5.44 -12.02 -12.47
C VAL A 284 -4.32 -12.27 -11.46
N ILE A 285 -4.61 -12.08 -10.17
CA ILE A 285 -3.60 -12.15 -9.11
C ILE A 285 -3.05 -13.57 -8.94
N SER A 286 -3.85 -14.59 -9.23
CA SER A 286 -3.42 -16.00 -9.26
C SER A 286 -2.43 -16.33 -10.37
N ASP A 287 -2.20 -15.43 -11.34
CA ASP A 287 -1.11 -15.58 -12.31
C ASP A 287 0.25 -15.16 -11.75
N ILE A 288 0.27 -14.33 -10.69
CA ILE A 288 1.51 -14.00 -9.97
C ILE A 288 1.81 -15.11 -8.96
N SER A 289 0.81 -15.54 -8.18
CA SER A 289 0.95 -16.66 -7.26
C SER A 289 -0.24 -17.62 -7.39
N LYS A 290 0.03 -18.87 -7.76
CA LYS A 290 -1.00 -19.90 -7.91
C LYS A 290 -1.76 -20.21 -6.62
N ASN A 291 -1.17 -19.93 -5.47
CA ASN A 291 -1.82 -20.16 -4.17
C ASN A 291 -3.03 -19.26 -3.92
N TYR A 292 -3.20 -18.18 -4.69
CA TYR A 292 -4.35 -17.27 -4.54
C TYR A 292 -5.69 -17.87 -5.00
N ALA A 293 -5.67 -18.98 -5.74
CA ALA A 293 -6.89 -19.65 -6.18
C ALA A 293 -6.79 -21.18 -6.05
N PRO A 294 -7.90 -21.87 -5.75
CA PRO A 294 -7.95 -23.33 -5.82
C PRO A 294 -7.67 -23.85 -7.24
N SER A 295 -7.29 -25.13 -7.35
CA SER A 295 -7.09 -25.77 -8.64
C SER A 295 -8.35 -25.68 -9.51
N GLY A 296 -8.18 -25.35 -10.79
CA GLY A 296 -9.28 -25.17 -11.74
C GLY A 296 -9.89 -23.77 -11.77
N PHE A 297 -9.47 -22.87 -10.87
CA PHE A 297 -9.95 -21.49 -10.83
C PHE A 297 -8.82 -20.48 -10.94
N HIS A 298 -9.19 -19.27 -11.32
CA HIS A 298 -8.34 -18.08 -11.30
C HIS A 298 -9.01 -16.98 -10.49
N LEU A 299 -8.22 -16.12 -9.83
CA LEU A 299 -8.72 -15.03 -9.02
C LEU A 299 -8.37 -13.69 -9.68
N VAL A 300 -9.39 -12.91 -10.00
CA VAL A 300 -9.26 -11.55 -10.53
C VAL A 300 -9.42 -10.56 -9.39
N SER A 301 -8.38 -9.78 -9.11
CA SER A 301 -8.41 -8.66 -8.18
C SER A 301 -8.70 -7.37 -8.95
N THR A 302 -9.65 -6.56 -8.47
CA THR A 302 -10.09 -5.32 -9.13
C THR A 302 -10.22 -4.21 -8.10
N THR A 303 -9.63 -3.05 -8.37
CA THR A 303 -9.75 -1.86 -7.50
C THR A 303 -10.66 -0.82 -8.13
N THR A 304 -11.55 -0.25 -7.33
CA THR A 304 -12.43 0.86 -7.72
C THR A 304 -12.40 1.98 -6.67
N GLY A 305 -12.96 3.14 -7.02
CA GLY A 305 -13.31 4.16 -6.03
C GLY A 305 -14.43 3.67 -5.10
N ILE A 306 -14.62 4.35 -3.98
CA ILE A 306 -15.77 4.14 -3.06
C ILE A 306 -17.08 4.47 -3.78
N ASN A 307 -18.20 3.93 -3.30
CA ASN A 307 -19.55 4.10 -3.89
C ASN A 307 -19.73 3.47 -5.28
N THR A 308 -18.95 2.45 -5.63
CA THR A 308 -19.10 1.69 -6.88
C THR A 308 -20.00 0.46 -6.63
N THR A 309 -20.88 0.14 -7.59
CA THR A 309 -21.68 -1.07 -7.56
C THR A 309 -21.01 -2.22 -8.30
N GLU A 310 -21.32 -3.47 -7.95
CA GLU A 310 -20.76 -4.64 -8.64
C GLU A 310 -21.16 -4.67 -10.13
N SER A 311 -22.38 -4.27 -10.47
CA SER A 311 -22.84 -4.19 -11.87
C SER A 311 -22.01 -3.21 -12.69
N ASP A 312 -21.62 -2.06 -12.12
CA ASP A 312 -20.73 -1.11 -12.78
C ASP A 312 -19.32 -1.68 -12.97
N VAL A 313 -18.82 -2.41 -11.96
CA VAL A 313 -17.53 -3.11 -12.04
C VAL A 313 -17.55 -4.12 -13.18
N ARG A 314 -18.53 -5.02 -13.22
CA ARG A 314 -18.65 -6.07 -14.26
C ARG A 314 -18.75 -5.48 -15.67
N ARG A 315 -19.58 -4.45 -15.85
CA ARG A 315 -19.71 -3.74 -17.14
C ARG A 315 -18.35 -3.17 -17.60
N HIS A 316 -17.61 -2.55 -16.68
CA HIS A 316 -16.31 -1.97 -17.02
C HIS A 316 -15.23 -3.04 -17.25
N LEU A 317 -15.24 -4.11 -16.46
CA LEU A 317 -14.33 -5.25 -16.65
C LEU A 317 -14.52 -5.90 -18.01
N THR A 318 -15.77 -6.05 -18.49
CA THR A 318 -16.05 -6.56 -19.84
C THR A 318 -15.34 -5.71 -20.91
N LEU A 319 -15.31 -4.38 -20.77
CA LEU A 319 -14.60 -3.49 -21.69
C LEU A 319 -13.08 -3.59 -21.56
N MET A 320 -12.57 -3.73 -20.34
CA MET A 320 -11.12 -3.79 -20.06
C MET A 320 -10.51 -5.13 -20.47
N TRP A 321 -11.19 -6.23 -20.16
CA TRP A 321 -10.71 -7.58 -20.44
C TRP A 321 -11.10 -8.08 -21.82
N SER A 322 -12.07 -7.42 -22.51
CA SER A 322 -12.65 -7.85 -23.80
C SER A 322 -13.23 -9.27 -23.76
N VAL A 323 -13.79 -9.67 -22.59
CA VAL A 323 -14.47 -10.93 -22.36
C VAL A 323 -15.77 -10.71 -21.58
N PRO A 324 -16.80 -11.55 -21.75
CA PRO A 324 -17.99 -11.51 -20.91
C PRO A 324 -17.63 -11.77 -19.43
N THR A 325 -18.29 -11.07 -18.52
CA THR A 325 -18.05 -11.18 -17.07
C THR A 325 -19.27 -11.68 -16.31
N HIS A 326 -20.32 -12.15 -17.01
CA HIS A 326 -21.57 -12.60 -16.37
C HIS A 326 -21.38 -13.90 -15.54
N ASP A 327 -20.45 -14.77 -15.94
CA ASP A 327 -20.14 -16.03 -15.25
C ASP A 327 -19.10 -15.86 -14.12
N TRP A 328 -18.53 -14.67 -13.95
CA TRP A 328 -17.58 -14.41 -12.88
C TRP A 328 -18.30 -14.43 -11.52
N GLN A 329 -17.78 -15.18 -10.55
CA GLN A 329 -18.37 -15.28 -9.22
C GLN A 329 -17.69 -14.32 -8.26
N LEU A 330 -18.48 -13.50 -7.53
CA LEU A 330 -17.95 -12.64 -6.49
C LEU A 330 -17.51 -13.49 -5.29
N VAL A 331 -16.22 -13.49 -4.99
CA VAL A 331 -15.63 -14.17 -3.82
C VAL A 331 -15.59 -13.23 -2.61
N ALA A 332 -15.12 -12.00 -2.81
CA ALA A 332 -15.00 -11.03 -1.73
C ALA A 332 -15.12 -9.59 -2.24
N LYS A 333 -15.59 -8.71 -1.34
CA LYS A 333 -15.60 -7.26 -1.48
C LYS A 333 -15.04 -6.63 -0.22
N TYR A 334 -13.98 -5.82 -0.35
CA TYR A 334 -13.45 -5.04 0.76
C TYR A 334 -13.62 -3.56 0.48
N GLU A 335 -14.44 -2.90 1.30
CA GLU A 335 -14.59 -1.45 1.27
C GLU A 335 -13.68 -0.82 2.33
N ILE A 336 -12.73 0.00 1.90
CA ILE A 336 -11.68 0.57 2.73
C ILE A 336 -11.72 2.10 2.58
N PRO A 337 -12.55 2.80 3.35
CA PRO A 337 -12.73 4.24 3.20
C PRO A 337 -11.49 5.06 3.59
N THR A 338 -10.62 4.50 4.41
CA THR A 338 -9.39 5.16 4.91
C THR A 338 -8.14 4.35 4.56
N ALA A 339 -7.99 3.98 3.28
CA ALA A 339 -6.93 3.08 2.83
C ALA A 339 -5.55 3.75 2.87
N LEU A 340 -5.42 5.01 2.45
CA LEU A 340 -4.12 5.67 2.29
C LEU A 340 -4.21 7.17 2.65
N PRO A 341 -3.24 7.74 3.42
CA PRO A 341 -3.13 9.18 3.59
C PRO A 341 -2.85 9.88 2.25
N VAL A 342 -3.52 10.98 1.98
CA VAL A 342 -3.25 11.78 0.78
C VAL A 342 -2.04 12.68 1.04
N GLN A 343 -1.03 12.57 0.20
CA GLN A 343 0.14 13.46 0.21
C GLN A 343 -0.18 14.72 -0.61
N ASN A 344 -0.88 15.68 0.03
CA ASN A 344 -1.24 16.94 -0.60
C ASN A 344 -0.01 17.77 -0.97
N ILE A 345 -0.18 18.68 -1.93
CA ILE A 345 0.85 19.62 -2.38
C ILE A 345 1.40 20.41 -1.19
N GLY A 346 2.72 20.46 -1.09
CA GLY A 346 3.44 21.16 -0.02
C GLY A 346 3.46 20.47 1.34
N ARG A 347 2.81 19.30 1.50
CA ARG A 347 2.93 18.52 2.73
C ARG A 347 4.34 17.93 2.85
N PRO A 348 5.04 18.13 4.00
CA PRO A 348 6.35 17.53 4.21
C PRO A 348 6.31 15.99 4.09
N LEU A 349 7.36 15.39 3.49
CA LEU A 349 7.48 13.93 3.37
C LEU A 349 7.75 13.24 4.73
N SER A 350 8.15 14.00 5.74
CA SER A 350 8.31 13.52 7.11
C SER A 350 7.81 14.57 8.07
N GLN A 351 7.11 14.16 9.10
CA GLN A 351 6.55 15.01 10.15
C GLN A 351 7.13 14.59 11.50
N ASN A 352 7.03 15.47 12.49
CA ASN A 352 7.49 15.15 13.82
C ASN A 352 6.74 13.92 14.39
N VAL A 353 7.49 12.96 14.87
CA VAL A 353 6.97 11.73 15.50
C VAL A 353 7.06 11.75 17.02
N LYS A 354 7.79 12.71 17.62
CA LYS A 354 7.85 12.93 19.06
C LYS A 354 6.78 13.97 19.45
N ILE A 355 5.86 13.59 20.33
CA ILE A 355 4.83 14.48 20.88
C ILE A 355 5.36 15.17 22.14
N ASN A 356 5.92 14.38 23.06
CA ASN A 356 6.61 14.86 24.25
C ASN A 356 7.66 13.81 24.70
N ASP A 357 8.20 13.93 25.92
CA ASP A 357 9.29 13.05 26.37
C ASP A 357 8.89 11.59 26.58
N HIS A 358 7.62 11.29 26.73
CA HIS A 358 7.12 9.92 26.92
C HIS A 358 6.14 9.45 25.84
N LEU A 359 5.69 10.33 24.93
CA LEU A 359 4.65 10.03 23.96
C LEU A 359 5.12 10.27 22.53
N TYR A 360 4.95 9.26 21.68
CA TYR A 360 5.39 9.23 20.29
C TYR A 360 4.26 8.78 19.37
N VAL A 361 4.37 9.07 18.08
CA VAL A 361 3.43 8.64 17.05
C VAL A 361 4.16 8.07 15.84
N ALA A 362 3.75 6.89 15.39
CA ALA A 362 4.27 6.25 14.18
C ALA A 362 3.14 5.94 13.18
N GLY A 363 3.47 5.85 11.90
CA GLY A 363 2.53 5.53 10.84
C GLY A 363 2.95 6.13 9.51
N ASP A 364 2.38 5.62 8.43
CA ASP A 364 2.57 6.19 7.08
C ASP A 364 2.00 7.62 6.93
N HIS A 365 1.14 8.01 7.83
CA HIS A 365 0.62 9.38 7.92
C HIS A 365 1.62 10.40 8.51
N ARG A 366 2.71 9.94 9.10
CA ARG A 366 3.80 10.78 9.64
C ARG A 366 5.01 10.87 8.70
N THR A 367 5.03 10.00 7.70
CA THR A 367 6.09 9.92 6.68
C THR A 367 5.46 9.82 5.29
N VAL A 368 6.10 9.13 4.34
CA VAL A 368 5.53 8.85 3.01
C VAL A 368 4.40 7.81 3.11
N PRO A 369 3.21 8.07 2.54
CA PRO A 369 2.12 7.11 2.50
C PRO A 369 2.49 5.83 1.75
N SER A 370 3.00 4.82 2.46
CA SER A 370 3.43 3.54 1.91
C SER A 370 3.82 2.55 3.02
N GLN A 371 3.98 1.27 2.68
CA GLN A 371 4.55 0.26 3.58
C GLN A 371 5.96 0.66 4.05
N GLN A 372 6.80 1.19 3.13
CA GLN A 372 8.12 1.75 3.46
C GLN A 372 8.02 2.87 4.50
N GLY A 373 7.09 3.81 4.31
CA GLY A 373 6.92 4.91 5.25
C GLY A 373 6.42 4.46 6.60
N ALA A 374 5.50 3.50 6.65
CA ALA A 374 5.03 2.91 7.90
C ALA A 374 6.19 2.28 8.69
N LEU A 375 6.95 1.39 8.05
CA LEU A 375 8.12 0.75 8.65
C LEU A 375 9.16 1.79 9.10
N PHE A 376 9.51 2.73 8.22
CA PHE A 376 10.48 3.77 8.53
C PHE A 376 10.06 4.63 9.73
N SER A 377 8.78 4.98 9.85
CA SER A 377 8.28 5.76 10.99
C SER A 377 8.44 5.03 12.32
N GLY A 378 8.19 3.72 12.34
CA GLY A 378 8.39 2.88 13.53
C GLY A 378 9.86 2.86 13.97
N ARG A 379 10.79 2.67 13.03
CA ARG A 379 12.22 2.77 13.31
C ARG A 379 12.62 4.15 13.82
N LEU A 380 12.16 5.21 13.15
CA LEU A 380 12.47 6.60 13.55
C LEU A 380 12.04 6.88 15.00
N VAL A 381 10.87 6.39 15.42
CA VAL A 381 10.43 6.51 16.83
C VAL A 381 11.39 5.77 17.75
N SER A 382 11.77 4.54 17.44
CA SER A 382 12.75 3.80 18.23
C SER A 382 14.08 4.55 18.30
N ASP A 383 14.60 5.09 17.19
CA ASP A 383 15.83 5.88 17.18
C ASP A 383 15.76 7.10 18.12
N LEU A 384 14.62 7.80 18.16
CA LEU A 384 14.42 8.96 19.05
C LEU A 384 14.21 8.62 20.52
N ILE A 385 13.74 7.42 20.85
CA ILE A 385 13.59 6.97 22.25
C ILE A 385 14.96 6.70 22.88
N PHE A 386 15.93 6.24 22.10
CA PHE A 386 17.25 5.79 22.57
C PHE A 386 18.39 6.80 22.34
N ASN A 387 18.12 7.93 21.66
CA ASN A 387 19.03 9.07 21.53
C ASN A 387 18.72 10.15 22.56
#